data_d514354375ec44438c8f712e924eebd8
#
_entry.id   d514354375ec44438c8f712e924eebd8
#
_cell.length_a   1.000
_cell.length_b   1.000
_cell.length_c   1.000
_cell.angle_alpha   90.00
_cell.angle_beta   90.00
_cell.angle_gamma   90.00
#
_symmetry.space_group_name_H-M   'P 1'
#
loop_
_entity.id
_entity.type
_entity.pdbx_description
1 polymer ?
#
loop_
_entity_poly.entity_id
_entity_poly.type
_entity_poly.pdbx_seq_one_letter_code
_entity_poly.pdbx_strand_id
1 'polypeptide(L)'
;QPDTPDNPENPGTNPDDPNQGQQPEPEKVGKARLVWIDAAANFGDYANSKANIAADMARIKETGFTGVIVEVRPTTGGLLFNSDVEKPLDKVDAWIPGAYVWLERTENFDYLQEFINVGKEVGLDVYAAINTMVGGKECPYGLGSNGPLFDGSISRDWASVVNTQDGLVNCMDMGAGTKFLNPANDEVVEYLLGILEDLAAYDVKGIILDRCRYDDNDLKSDFSEVSRKKFEEYIGKKVTNWPDDIFSPGQGSLENYVTEMQRSWMTFRAKMIHDFMERASDRVHSVN
;
A
#
# COMPACT_ATOMS: atom_id res chain seq x y z
N GLN A 1 -24.27 26.03 48.03
CA GLN A 1 -24.11 24.64 47.57
C GLN A 1 -25.44 24.21 46.96
N PRO A 2 -25.50 23.72 45.74
CA PRO A 2 -26.63 23.00 45.19
C PRO A 2 -26.38 21.49 45.26
N ASP A 3 -27.46 20.77 45.54
CA ASP A 3 -27.59 19.36 45.79
C ASP A 3 -27.17 18.48 44.62
N THR A 4 -26.49 17.36 44.92
CA THR A 4 -26.22 16.24 44.01
C THR A 4 -27.49 15.37 43.91
N PRO A 5 -27.88 14.93 42.70
CA PRO A 5 -28.98 13.96 42.57
C PRO A 5 -28.52 12.55 42.87
N ASP A 6 -29.37 11.81 43.54
CA ASP A 6 -29.25 10.42 43.98
C ASP A 6 -28.93 9.45 42.81
N ASN A 7 -27.97 8.57 43.09
CA ASN A 7 -27.61 7.43 42.28
C ASN A 7 -28.64 6.29 42.52
N PRO A 8 -29.30 5.71 41.51
CA PRO A 8 -30.20 4.58 41.71
C PRO A 8 -29.40 3.33 42.09
N GLU A 9 -29.85 2.71 43.16
CA GLU A 9 -29.33 1.49 43.77
C GLU A 9 -29.23 0.34 42.71
N ASN A 10 -28.08 -0.29 42.69
CA ASN A 10 -27.77 -1.52 41.93
C ASN A 10 -28.53 -2.68 42.62
N PRO A 11 -29.38 -3.45 41.92
CA PRO A 11 -30.04 -4.63 42.51
C PRO A 11 -29.00 -5.68 42.85
N GLY A 12 -28.97 -6.07 44.11
CA GLY A 12 -28.02 -6.97 44.73
C GLY A 12 -27.90 -8.30 43.98
N THR A 13 -26.67 -8.70 43.78
CA THR A 13 -26.27 -10.06 43.34
C THR A 13 -26.60 -11.04 44.46
N ASN A 14 -27.41 -12.05 44.14
CA ASN A 14 -27.72 -13.14 45.06
C ASN A 14 -26.51 -14.10 45.12
N PRO A 15 -25.88 -14.32 46.28
CA PRO A 15 -24.68 -15.15 46.44
C PRO A 15 -24.88 -16.66 46.19
N ASP A 16 -26.12 -17.14 46.05
CA ASP A 16 -26.46 -18.55 46.01
C ASP A 16 -27.04 -19.00 44.65
N ASP A 17 -26.71 -18.30 43.52
CA ASP A 17 -27.11 -18.74 42.20
C ASP A 17 -26.04 -19.70 41.63
N PRO A 18 -26.31 -21.04 41.59
CA PRO A 18 -25.37 -22.01 41.05
C PRO A 18 -25.16 -21.89 39.52
N ASN A 19 -25.81 -20.93 38.86
CA ASN A 19 -25.75 -20.70 37.43
C ASN A 19 -24.99 -19.43 37.01
N GLN A 20 -24.21 -18.82 37.90
CA GLN A 20 -23.22 -17.86 37.51
C GLN A 20 -22.11 -18.60 36.74
N GLY A 21 -22.41 -18.90 35.48
CA GLY A 21 -21.44 -19.42 34.54
C GLY A 21 -20.23 -18.51 34.51
N GLN A 22 -19.07 -19.07 34.86
CA GLN A 22 -17.78 -18.43 34.57
C GLN A 22 -17.82 -17.97 33.11
N GLN A 23 -17.84 -16.66 32.90
CA GLN A 23 -17.55 -16.14 31.57
C GLN A 23 -16.17 -16.70 31.22
N PRO A 24 -16.03 -17.37 30.06
CA PRO A 24 -14.72 -17.85 29.64
C PRO A 24 -13.75 -16.67 29.68
N GLU A 25 -12.64 -16.83 30.40
CA GLU A 25 -11.56 -15.82 30.36
C GLU A 25 -11.26 -15.57 28.87
N PRO A 26 -11.14 -14.30 28.46
CA PRO A 26 -10.79 -13.99 27.08
C PRO A 26 -9.49 -14.73 26.76
N GLU A 27 -9.54 -15.58 25.76
CA GLU A 27 -8.39 -16.34 25.29
C GLU A 27 -7.25 -15.35 25.07
N LYS A 28 -6.13 -15.53 25.77
CA LYS A 28 -4.96 -14.68 25.61
C LYS A 28 -4.45 -14.88 24.19
N VAL A 29 -4.93 -14.06 23.27
CA VAL A 29 -4.42 -14.02 21.90
C VAL A 29 -2.93 -13.73 22.00
N GLY A 30 -2.11 -14.71 21.66
CA GLY A 30 -0.65 -14.56 21.62
C GLY A 30 -0.27 -13.43 20.66
N LYS A 31 0.87 -12.76 20.90
CA LYS A 31 1.36 -11.76 19.95
C LYS A 31 1.54 -12.38 18.57
N ALA A 32 1.02 -11.73 17.53
CA ALA A 32 1.27 -12.10 16.15
C ALA A 32 2.78 -12.09 15.86
N ARG A 33 3.26 -13.13 15.22
CA ARG A 33 4.64 -13.26 14.71
C ARG A 33 4.52 -13.49 13.21
N LEU A 34 4.83 -12.46 12.44
CA LEU A 34 4.63 -12.45 10.99
C LEU A 34 6.00 -12.43 10.30
N VAL A 35 6.10 -13.10 9.16
CA VAL A 35 7.24 -13.01 8.26
C VAL A 35 6.79 -12.37 6.95
N TRP A 36 7.59 -11.45 6.41
CA TRP A 36 7.34 -10.79 5.14
C TRP A 36 7.94 -11.63 4.01
N ILE A 37 7.12 -11.89 2.98
CA ILE A 37 7.51 -12.54 1.74
C ILE A 37 7.54 -11.44 0.66
N ASP A 38 8.73 -10.92 0.41
CA ASP A 38 8.99 -9.93 -0.64
C ASP A 38 8.89 -10.58 -2.01
N ALA A 39 8.12 -9.96 -2.91
CA ALA A 39 7.86 -10.54 -4.22
C ALA A 39 9.15 -10.66 -5.06
N ALA A 40 9.99 -9.61 -5.10
CA ALA A 40 11.20 -9.62 -5.91
C ALA A 40 12.25 -10.60 -5.37
N ALA A 41 12.44 -10.63 -4.04
CA ALA A 41 13.42 -11.50 -3.41
C ALA A 41 13.06 -13.00 -3.48
N ASN A 42 11.75 -13.31 -3.43
CA ASN A 42 11.27 -14.69 -3.36
C ASN A 42 10.58 -15.16 -4.65
N PHE A 43 10.56 -14.35 -5.71
CA PHE A 43 9.87 -14.70 -6.95
C PHE A 43 10.42 -15.98 -7.61
N GLY A 44 11.73 -16.14 -7.60
CA GLY A 44 12.40 -17.32 -8.14
C GLY A 44 12.01 -18.62 -7.44
N ASP A 45 11.67 -18.53 -6.16
CA ASP A 45 11.28 -19.70 -5.36
C ASP A 45 9.81 -20.04 -5.52
N TYR A 46 8.93 -19.03 -5.60
CA TYR A 46 7.49 -19.25 -5.45
C TYR A 46 6.67 -19.05 -6.72
N ALA A 47 7.12 -18.20 -7.66
CA ALA A 47 6.31 -17.82 -8.82
C ALA A 47 5.87 -19.02 -9.69
N ASN A 48 6.70 -20.07 -9.72
CA ASN A 48 6.52 -21.25 -10.58
C ASN A 48 6.45 -22.58 -9.78
N SER A 49 6.30 -22.52 -8.44
CA SER A 49 6.37 -23.75 -7.64
C SER A 49 5.43 -23.73 -6.43
N LYS A 50 4.25 -24.32 -6.58
CA LYS A 50 3.34 -24.59 -5.46
C LYS A 50 4.00 -25.46 -4.38
N ALA A 51 4.87 -26.40 -4.79
CA ALA A 51 5.59 -27.25 -3.86
C ALA A 51 6.53 -26.48 -2.94
N ASN A 52 7.21 -25.46 -3.46
CA ASN A 52 8.06 -24.59 -2.65
C ASN A 52 7.24 -23.75 -1.67
N ILE A 53 6.11 -23.20 -2.12
CA ILE A 53 5.18 -22.48 -1.24
C ILE A 53 4.76 -23.37 -0.09
N ALA A 54 4.31 -24.61 -0.37
CA ALA A 54 3.87 -25.54 0.65
C ALA A 54 5.01 -25.91 1.64
N ALA A 55 6.20 -26.21 1.13
CA ALA A 55 7.34 -26.60 1.97
C ALA A 55 7.80 -25.47 2.89
N ASP A 56 7.87 -24.23 2.37
CA ASP A 56 8.36 -23.10 3.15
C ASP A 56 7.31 -22.59 4.13
N MET A 57 6.02 -22.61 3.77
CA MET A 57 4.94 -22.28 4.71
C MET A 57 4.90 -23.26 5.89
N ALA A 58 5.10 -24.56 5.64
CA ALA A 58 5.23 -25.56 6.71
C ALA A 58 6.41 -25.24 7.63
N ARG A 59 7.58 -24.91 7.06
CA ARG A 59 8.79 -24.55 7.79
C ARG A 59 8.61 -23.27 8.61
N ILE A 60 7.93 -22.26 8.05
CA ILE A 60 7.58 -21.01 8.76
C ILE A 60 6.71 -21.34 9.98
N LYS A 61 5.71 -22.21 9.82
CA LYS A 61 4.86 -22.67 10.93
C LYS A 61 5.64 -23.39 12.02
N GLU A 62 6.51 -24.32 11.64
CA GLU A 62 7.36 -25.09 12.58
C GLU A 62 8.28 -24.20 13.40
N THR A 63 8.75 -23.10 12.83
CA THR A 63 9.59 -22.12 13.56
C THR A 63 8.80 -21.19 14.49
N GLY A 64 7.46 -21.37 14.52
CA GLY A 64 6.56 -20.72 15.46
C GLY A 64 6.02 -19.36 15.01
N PHE A 65 6.09 -19.01 13.73
CA PHE A 65 5.34 -17.89 13.18
C PHE A 65 3.83 -18.17 13.19
N THR A 66 3.04 -17.11 13.29
CA THR A 66 1.57 -17.18 13.32
C THR A 66 0.95 -16.80 11.97
N GLY A 67 1.72 -16.17 11.09
CA GLY A 67 1.24 -15.79 9.77
C GLY A 67 2.35 -15.26 8.87
N VAL A 68 1.97 -15.01 7.63
CA VAL A 68 2.82 -14.46 6.58
C VAL A 68 2.19 -13.21 5.98
N ILE A 69 3.03 -12.27 5.57
CA ILE A 69 2.65 -11.11 4.78
C ILE A 69 3.19 -11.36 3.38
N VAL A 70 2.30 -11.59 2.42
CA VAL A 70 2.67 -11.86 1.03
C VAL A 70 2.56 -10.57 0.23
N GLU A 71 3.66 -10.09 -0.31
CA GLU A 71 3.65 -8.95 -1.23
C GLU A 71 3.07 -9.38 -2.58
N VAL A 72 1.91 -8.84 -2.93
CA VAL A 72 1.16 -9.21 -4.13
C VAL A 72 1.04 -8.09 -5.15
N ARG A 73 1.62 -6.95 -4.88
CA ARG A 73 1.82 -5.83 -5.80
C ARG A 73 3.21 -5.24 -5.55
N PRO A 74 4.24 -5.80 -6.23
CA PRO A 74 5.63 -5.38 -6.04
C PRO A 74 5.91 -3.98 -6.58
N THR A 75 7.16 -3.52 -6.47
CA THR A 75 7.59 -2.19 -6.92
C THR A 75 7.52 -1.96 -8.44
N THR A 76 7.19 -2.97 -9.22
CA THR A 76 6.80 -2.84 -10.63
C THR A 76 5.38 -2.28 -10.80
N GLY A 77 4.56 -2.30 -9.75
CA GLY A 77 3.20 -1.77 -9.75
C GLY A 77 2.13 -2.71 -10.31
N GLY A 78 2.50 -3.85 -10.88
CA GLY A 78 1.54 -4.83 -11.36
C GLY A 78 1.14 -5.86 -10.30
N LEU A 79 0.20 -6.75 -10.60
CA LEU A 79 -0.46 -7.62 -9.64
C LEU A 79 0.06 -9.06 -9.69
N LEU A 80 0.09 -9.75 -8.56
CA LEU A 80 0.37 -11.20 -8.41
C LEU A 80 -0.87 -11.98 -7.92
N PHE A 81 -2.05 -11.46 -8.23
CA PHE A 81 -3.34 -12.11 -8.00
C PHE A 81 -4.28 -11.77 -9.16
N ASN A 82 -5.36 -12.50 -9.30
CA ASN A 82 -6.36 -12.24 -10.33
C ASN A 82 -7.20 -11.00 -9.99
N SER A 83 -7.34 -10.09 -10.94
CA SER A 83 -8.11 -8.86 -10.80
C SER A 83 -8.82 -8.54 -12.13
N ASP A 84 -9.97 -7.89 -12.04
CA ASP A 84 -10.69 -7.36 -13.19
C ASP A 84 -10.10 -6.02 -13.66
N VAL A 85 -9.31 -5.36 -12.81
CA VAL A 85 -8.71 -4.05 -13.08
C VAL A 85 -7.44 -4.15 -13.92
N GLU A 86 -6.60 -5.14 -13.64
CA GLU A 86 -5.30 -5.31 -14.29
C GLU A 86 -4.91 -6.78 -14.41
N LYS A 87 -4.20 -7.13 -15.48
CA LYS A 87 -3.68 -8.49 -15.66
C LYS A 87 -2.54 -8.77 -14.68
N PRO A 88 -2.43 -10.02 -14.20
CA PRO A 88 -1.29 -10.43 -13.39
C PRO A 88 0.03 -10.25 -14.10
N LEU A 89 1.08 -9.91 -13.35
CA LEU A 89 2.45 -9.81 -13.81
C LEU A 89 2.96 -11.15 -14.35
N ASP A 90 3.69 -11.07 -15.47
CA ASP A 90 4.41 -12.19 -16.08
C ASP A 90 5.87 -12.30 -15.61
N LYS A 91 6.42 -11.23 -15.05
CA LYS A 91 7.82 -11.19 -14.57
C LYS A 91 8.04 -10.12 -13.50
N VAL A 92 9.07 -10.34 -12.68
CA VAL A 92 9.59 -9.38 -11.69
C VAL A 92 11.10 -9.26 -11.82
N ASP A 93 11.64 -8.07 -11.59
CA ASP A 93 13.07 -7.84 -11.53
C ASP A 93 13.66 -8.30 -10.19
N ALA A 94 14.77 -8.99 -10.22
CA ALA A 94 15.41 -9.54 -9.02
C ALA A 94 16.92 -9.62 -9.11
N TRP A 95 17.58 -9.60 -7.95
CA TRP A 95 18.97 -9.97 -7.80
C TRP A 95 19.09 -11.48 -7.62
N ILE A 96 19.90 -12.09 -8.48
CA ILE A 96 20.40 -13.45 -8.28
C ILE A 96 21.92 -13.41 -8.10
N PRO A 97 22.56 -14.46 -7.59
CA PRO A 97 24.03 -14.48 -7.50
C PRO A 97 24.72 -14.12 -8.80
N GLY A 98 25.36 -12.94 -8.82
CA GLY A 98 26.14 -12.44 -9.93
C GLY A 98 25.39 -11.66 -11.01
N ALA A 99 24.08 -11.47 -10.92
CA ALA A 99 23.31 -10.74 -11.91
C ALA A 99 22.04 -10.06 -11.35
N TYR A 100 21.58 -9.03 -12.08
CA TYR A 100 20.25 -8.44 -11.91
C TYR A 100 19.44 -8.78 -13.16
N VAL A 101 18.32 -9.49 -13.00
CA VAL A 101 17.61 -10.16 -14.11
C VAL A 101 16.11 -10.03 -13.98
N TRP A 102 15.41 -10.31 -15.11
CA TRP A 102 14.00 -10.66 -15.05
C TRP A 102 13.82 -12.13 -14.66
N LEU A 103 12.98 -12.37 -13.67
CA LEU A 103 12.45 -13.70 -13.36
C LEU A 103 11.03 -13.79 -13.91
N GLU A 104 10.80 -14.74 -14.79
CA GLU A 104 9.52 -14.92 -15.48
C GLU A 104 8.63 -15.92 -14.73
N ARG A 105 7.34 -15.67 -14.83
CA ARG A 105 6.29 -16.58 -14.37
C ARG A 105 5.83 -17.43 -15.54
N THR A 106 5.98 -18.73 -15.42
CA THR A 106 5.62 -19.71 -16.47
C THR A 106 4.44 -20.58 -16.06
N GLU A 107 4.16 -20.68 -14.76
CA GLU A 107 3.05 -21.43 -14.22
C GLU A 107 1.78 -20.59 -14.11
N ASN A 108 0.65 -21.20 -14.41
CA ASN A 108 -0.65 -20.53 -14.45
C ASN A 108 -1.51 -20.89 -13.22
N PHE A 109 -1.07 -20.49 -12.02
CA PHE A 109 -1.89 -20.56 -10.82
C PHE A 109 -2.01 -19.18 -10.20
N ASP A 110 -3.09 -18.92 -9.45
CA ASP A 110 -3.20 -17.68 -8.70
C ASP A 110 -2.22 -17.69 -7.52
N TYR A 111 -1.24 -16.77 -7.57
CA TYR A 111 -0.15 -16.72 -6.60
C TYR A 111 -0.65 -16.50 -5.17
N LEU A 112 -1.51 -15.50 -4.96
CA LEU A 112 -2.07 -15.22 -3.64
C LEU A 112 -2.95 -16.36 -3.15
N GLN A 113 -3.82 -16.88 -4.02
CA GLN A 113 -4.73 -17.96 -3.65
C GLN A 113 -3.98 -19.21 -3.20
N GLU A 114 -2.81 -19.49 -3.78
CA GLU A 114 -2.00 -20.64 -3.35
C GLU A 114 -1.45 -20.45 -1.93
N PHE A 115 -0.95 -19.25 -1.59
CA PHE A 115 -0.55 -18.95 -0.21
C PHE A 115 -1.70 -19.05 0.77
N ILE A 116 -2.90 -18.62 0.38
CA ILE A 116 -4.11 -18.73 1.21
C ILE A 116 -4.47 -20.20 1.45
N ASN A 117 -4.46 -21.02 0.39
CA ASN A 117 -4.78 -22.44 0.49
C ASN A 117 -3.81 -23.16 1.44
N VAL A 118 -2.52 -22.98 1.23
CA VAL A 118 -1.49 -23.59 2.08
C VAL A 118 -1.54 -23.02 3.50
N GLY A 119 -1.78 -21.71 3.67
CA GLY A 119 -1.94 -21.08 4.98
C GLY A 119 -3.03 -21.74 5.81
N LYS A 120 -4.19 -22.04 5.19
CA LYS A 120 -5.29 -22.78 5.84
C LYS A 120 -4.88 -24.21 6.24
N GLU A 121 -4.15 -24.91 5.38
CA GLU A 121 -3.69 -26.27 5.64
C GLU A 121 -2.72 -26.36 6.83
N VAL A 122 -1.77 -25.41 6.90
CA VAL A 122 -0.73 -25.43 7.96
C VAL A 122 -1.09 -24.57 9.18
N GLY A 123 -2.19 -23.84 9.14
CA GLY A 123 -2.66 -22.98 10.23
C GLY A 123 -1.84 -21.69 10.39
N LEU A 124 -1.50 -21.01 9.29
CA LEU A 124 -0.91 -19.68 9.24
C LEU A 124 -1.93 -18.66 8.72
N ASP A 125 -2.03 -17.51 9.37
CA ASP A 125 -2.77 -16.38 8.82
C ASP A 125 -2.02 -15.81 7.61
N VAL A 126 -2.74 -15.46 6.54
CA VAL A 126 -2.18 -14.85 5.34
C VAL A 126 -2.66 -13.41 5.24
N TYR A 127 -1.72 -12.47 5.15
CA TYR A 127 -1.96 -11.06 4.87
C TYR A 127 -1.45 -10.74 3.47
N ALA A 128 -2.13 -9.86 2.75
CA ALA A 128 -1.68 -9.38 1.45
C ALA A 128 -1.08 -7.98 1.57
N ALA A 129 0.08 -7.72 0.97
CA ALA A 129 0.70 -6.40 0.94
C ALA A 129 0.78 -5.88 -0.49
N ILE A 130 0.49 -4.59 -0.66
CA ILE A 130 0.61 -3.89 -1.93
C ILE A 130 1.46 -2.62 -1.80
N ASN A 131 2.32 -2.36 -2.78
CA ASN A 131 2.98 -1.05 -2.92
C ASN A 131 1.99 -0.07 -3.56
N THR A 132 1.22 0.61 -2.73
CA THR A 132 -0.03 1.29 -3.09
C THR A 132 0.15 2.33 -4.19
N MET A 133 0.98 3.37 -3.97
CA MET A 133 1.13 4.49 -4.89
C MET A 133 2.22 4.24 -5.95
N VAL A 134 2.49 2.99 -6.29
CA VAL A 134 3.48 2.63 -7.30
C VAL A 134 2.79 2.27 -8.62
N GLY A 135 3.25 2.84 -9.74
CA GLY A 135 2.68 2.60 -11.07
C GLY A 135 3.65 1.93 -12.04
N GLY A 136 4.90 1.72 -11.64
CA GLY A 136 5.90 1.09 -12.50
C GLY A 136 7.31 1.23 -11.96
N LYS A 137 8.25 0.55 -12.61
CA LYS A 137 9.68 0.62 -12.29
C LYS A 137 10.53 0.61 -13.54
N GLU A 138 11.44 1.56 -13.64
CA GLU A 138 12.58 1.48 -14.57
C GLU A 138 13.75 0.84 -13.84
N CYS A 139 14.14 -0.34 -14.28
CA CYS A 139 15.14 -1.14 -13.61
C CYS A 139 16.55 -0.62 -13.93
N PRO A 140 17.48 -0.71 -12.96
CA PRO A 140 18.86 -0.29 -13.17
C PRO A 140 19.58 -1.20 -14.20
N TYR A 141 20.78 -0.78 -14.56
CA TYR A 141 21.70 -1.53 -15.45
C TYR A 141 21.15 -1.83 -16.84
N GLY A 142 20.20 -1.02 -17.33
CA GLY A 142 19.64 -1.20 -18.67
C GLY A 142 18.75 -2.42 -18.83
N LEU A 143 18.25 -3.00 -17.72
CA LEU A 143 17.35 -4.14 -17.77
C LEU A 143 15.99 -3.80 -18.41
N GLY A 144 15.65 -2.51 -18.48
CA GLY A 144 14.38 -2.03 -19.00
C GLY A 144 13.36 -1.71 -17.90
N SER A 145 12.11 -1.60 -18.29
CA SER A 145 11.04 -1.17 -17.40
C SER A 145 9.88 -2.15 -17.39
N ASN A 146 9.07 -2.12 -16.33
CA ASN A 146 7.85 -2.90 -16.19
C ASN A 146 6.81 -2.13 -15.37
N GLY A 147 5.56 -2.53 -15.54
CA GLY A 147 4.41 -2.03 -14.80
C GLY A 147 3.45 -1.18 -15.63
N PRO A 148 2.27 -0.87 -15.08
CA PRO A 148 1.14 -0.30 -15.83
C PRO A 148 1.42 1.08 -16.44
N LEU A 149 2.31 1.89 -15.89
CA LEU A 149 2.75 3.16 -16.50
C LEU A 149 3.63 2.96 -17.77
N PHE A 150 4.25 1.78 -17.92
CA PHE A 150 5.16 1.52 -19.04
C PHE A 150 4.52 0.70 -20.15
N ASP A 151 3.56 -0.17 -19.84
CA ASP A 151 2.87 -1.00 -20.83
C ASP A 151 1.64 -0.33 -21.45
N GLY A 152 1.26 0.85 -20.92
CA GLY A 152 0.12 1.64 -21.38
C GLY A 152 -1.22 1.19 -20.81
N SER A 153 -1.25 0.33 -19.80
CA SER A 153 -2.46 -0.07 -19.09
C SER A 153 -3.11 1.11 -18.36
N ILE A 154 -2.28 2.06 -17.89
CA ILE A 154 -2.75 3.31 -17.29
C ILE A 154 -2.10 4.52 -17.95
N SER A 155 -2.72 5.70 -17.79
CA SER A 155 -2.21 6.94 -18.38
C SER A 155 -0.88 7.36 -17.75
N ARG A 156 0.07 7.79 -18.59
CA ARG A 156 1.30 8.44 -18.16
C ARG A 156 1.05 9.70 -17.30
N ASP A 157 -0.08 10.39 -17.51
CA ASP A 157 -0.45 11.60 -16.76
C ASP A 157 -0.84 11.31 -15.31
N TRP A 158 -0.97 10.04 -14.96
CA TRP A 158 -1.18 9.61 -13.57
C TRP A 158 0.12 9.58 -12.76
N ALA A 159 1.26 9.62 -13.43
CA ALA A 159 2.56 9.63 -12.79
C ALA A 159 2.86 10.97 -12.10
N SER A 160 3.56 10.89 -11.00
CA SER A 160 3.97 12.03 -10.17
C SER A 160 4.86 13.01 -10.95
N VAL A 161 4.68 14.31 -10.71
CA VAL A 161 5.52 15.38 -11.27
C VAL A 161 6.42 15.96 -10.18
N VAL A 162 7.72 15.96 -10.43
CA VAL A 162 8.76 16.32 -9.48
C VAL A 162 9.30 17.73 -9.76
N ASN A 163 9.45 18.53 -8.73
CA ASN A 163 10.12 19.83 -8.78
C ASN A 163 11.64 19.62 -8.78
N THR A 164 12.28 19.80 -9.94
CA THR A 164 13.72 19.67 -10.12
C THR A 164 14.39 21.04 -10.30
N GLN A 165 15.72 21.07 -10.33
CA GLN A 165 16.47 22.30 -10.62
C GLN A 165 16.19 22.83 -12.04
N ASP A 166 15.83 21.94 -12.95
CA ASP A 166 15.55 22.25 -14.35
C ASP A 166 14.03 22.50 -14.61
N GLY A 167 13.21 22.54 -13.55
CA GLY A 167 11.76 22.73 -13.60
C GLY A 167 10.97 21.49 -13.21
N LEU A 168 9.68 21.48 -13.58
CA LEU A 168 8.78 20.37 -13.30
C LEU A 168 8.99 19.22 -14.30
N VAL A 169 9.32 18.03 -13.78
CA VAL A 169 9.61 16.83 -14.58
C VAL A 169 8.69 15.69 -14.15
N ASN A 170 8.03 15.07 -15.13
CA ASN A 170 7.29 13.83 -14.88
C ASN A 170 8.26 12.74 -14.42
N CYS A 171 7.93 11.99 -13.37
CA CYS A 171 8.84 10.96 -12.82
C CYS A 171 9.18 9.86 -13.85
N MET A 172 8.36 9.69 -14.90
CA MET A 172 8.65 8.79 -16.02
C MET A 172 9.85 9.23 -16.86
N ASP A 173 10.22 10.52 -16.84
CA ASP A 173 11.40 11.08 -17.53
C ASP A 173 12.64 11.14 -16.65
N MET A 174 12.52 10.73 -15.40
CA MET A 174 13.64 10.59 -14.48
C MET A 174 14.26 9.19 -14.63
N GLY A 175 15.56 9.05 -14.39
CA GLY A 175 16.29 7.79 -14.53
C GLY A 175 15.72 6.59 -13.76
N ALA A 176 16.47 5.51 -13.68
CA ALA A 176 16.07 4.26 -13.04
C ALA A 176 15.48 4.45 -11.64
N GLY A 177 14.47 3.66 -11.31
CA GLY A 177 13.77 3.68 -10.03
C GLY A 177 12.26 3.46 -10.14
N THR A 178 11.63 3.38 -9.00
CA THR A 178 10.17 3.24 -8.86
C THR A 178 9.47 4.51 -9.33
N LYS A 179 8.40 4.35 -10.11
CA LYS A 179 7.56 5.44 -10.60
C LYS A 179 6.28 5.49 -9.78
N PHE A 180 6.06 6.63 -9.14
CA PHE A 180 4.92 6.83 -8.26
C PHE A 180 3.74 7.48 -9.00
N LEU A 181 2.55 7.08 -8.60
CA LEU A 181 1.28 7.67 -9.00
C LEU A 181 0.99 8.92 -8.17
N ASN A 182 0.19 9.82 -8.73
CA ASN A 182 -0.25 11.04 -8.04
C ASN A 182 -1.45 10.76 -7.12
N PRO A 183 -1.31 10.85 -5.79
CA PRO A 183 -2.42 10.60 -4.86
C PRO A 183 -3.55 11.63 -4.95
N ALA A 184 -3.31 12.80 -5.56
CA ALA A 184 -4.34 13.82 -5.76
C ALA A 184 -5.17 13.60 -7.03
N ASN A 185 -4.83 12.63 -7.88
CA ASN A 185 -5.60 12.33 -9.08
C ASN A 185 -6.75 11.36 -8.75
N ASP A 186 -8.00 11.78 -9.00
CA ASP A 186 -9.18 10.96 -8.70
C ASP A 186 -9.24 9.67 -9.50
N GLU A 187 -8.73 9.65 -10.74
CA GLU A 187 -8.65 8.44 -11.56
C GLU A 187 -7.66 7.43 -10.97
N VAL A 188 -6.52 7.90 -10.43
CA VAL A 188 -5.57 7.06 -9.69
C VAL A 188 -6.23 6.46 -8.45
N VAL A 189 -6.97 7.28 -7.71
CA VAL A 189 -7.67 6.83 -6.50
C VAL A 189 -8.68 5.73 -6.86
N GLU A 190 -9.53 5.93 -7.88
CA GLU A 190 -10.51 4.92 -8.29
C GLU A 190 -9.86 3.63 -8.81
N TYR A 191 -8.78 3.72 -9.58
CA TYR A 191 -8.02 2.57 -10.04
C TYR A 191 -7.50 1.73 -8.85
N LEU A 192 -6.90 2.38 -7.84
CA LEU A 192 -6.39 1.69 -6.67
C LEU A 192 -7.51 1.12 -5.79
N LEU A 193 -8.64 1.80 -5.69
CA LEU A 193 -9.82 1.29 -4.98
C LEU A 193 -10.40 0.05 -5.67
N GLY A 194 -10.40 -0.01 -6.99
CA GLY A 194 -10.79 -1.22 -7.75
C GLY A 194 -9.87 -2.40 -7.45
N ILE A 195 -8.55 -2.19 -7.43
CA ILE A 195 -7.57 -3.22 -7.04
C ILE A 195 -7.82 -3.71 -5.61
N LEU A 196 -8.11 -2.81 -4.67
CA LEU A 196 -8.39 -3.15 -3.29
C LEU A 196 -9.71 -3.91 -3.13
N GLU A 197 -10.71 -3.59 -3.93
CA GLU A 197 -11.99 -4.31 -3.98
C GLU A 197 -11.79 -5.76 -4.41
N ASP A 198 -11.04 -5.99 -5.50
CA ASP A 198 -10.71 -7.34 -5.96
C ASP A 198 -9.87 -8.10 -4.93
N LEU A 199 -8.91 -7.43 -4.30
CA LEU A 199 -8.08 -8.04 -3.26
C LEU A 199 -8.89 -8.40 -2.00
N ALA A 200 -9.89 -7.59 -1.64
CA ALA A 200 -10.76 -7.84 -0.49
C ALA A 200 -11.68 -9.06 -0.68
N ALA A 201 -11.86 -9.52 -1.92
CA ALA A 201 -12.60 -10.76 -2.21
C ALA A 201 -11.83 -12.03 -1.86
N TYR A 202 -10.51 -11.94 -1.66
CA TYR A 202 -9.69 -13.06 -1.19
C TYR A 202 -9.83 -13.26 0.31
N ASP A 203 -9.75 -14.52 0.76
CA ASP A 203 -9.81 -14.88 2.19
C ASP A 203 -8.47 -14.60 2.89
N VAL A 204 -8.07 -13.33 2.91
CA VAL A 204 -6.88 -12.83 3.63
C VAL A 204 -7.28 -12.30 5.00
N LYS A 205 -6.35 -12.40 5.95
CA LYS A 205 -6.56 -11.89 7.32
C LYS A 205 -6.57 -10.37 7.39
N GLY A 206 -5.94 -9.72 6.42
CA GLY A 206 -5.88 -8.28 6.29
C GLY A 206 -5.03 -7.83 5.11
N ILE A 207 -5.17 -6.56 4.75
CA ILE A 207 -4.45 -5.91 3.65
C ILE A 207 -3.50 -4.87 4.22
N ILE A 208 -2.26 -4.85 3.73
CA ILE A 208 -1.23 -3.91 4.12
C ILE A 208 -0.96 -2.97 2.97
N LEU A 209 -1.17 -1.68 3.21
CA LEU A 209 -0.91 -0.61 2.26
C LEU A 209 0.53 -0.09 2.45
N ASP A 210 1.52 -0.79 1.86
CA ASP A 210 2.87 -0.28 1.79
C ASP A 210 2.96 0.83 0.75
N ARG A 211 3.94 1.72 0.85
CA ARG A 211 4.13 2.90 -0.02
C ARG A 211 2.84 3.68 -0.29
N CYS A 212 1.93 3.70 0.68
CA CYS A 212 0.73 4.55 0.67
C CYS A 212 1.13 6.00 1.02
N ARG A 213 1.89 6.62 0.14
CA ARG A 213 2.54 7.93 0.34
C ARG A 213 2.95 8.53 -0.99
N TYR A 214 3.35 9.81 -0.95
CA TYR A 214 4.05 10.43 -2.07
C TYR A 214 5.40 9.74 -2.32
N ASP A 215 6.01 10.05 -3.46
CA ASP A 215 7.25 9.42 -3.89
C ASP A 215 8.46 9.70 -2.96
N ASP A 216 9.59 9.06 -3.26
CA ASP A 216 10.82 9.15 -2.47
C ASP A 216 11.54 10.51 -2.62
N ASN A 217 10.99 11.44 -3.40
CA ASN A 217 11.54 12.78 -3.59
C ASN A 217 11.10 13.80 -2.51
N ASP A 218 10.63 13.29 -1.37
CA ASP A 218 10.19 14.07 -0.22
C ASP A 218 9.11 15.12 -0.59
N LEU A 219 9.32 16.39 -0.30
CA LEU A 219 8.38 17.47 -0.62
C LEU A 219 8.46 17.94 -2.07
N LYS A 220 9.31 17.36 -2.91
CA LYS A 220 9.48 17.69 -4.32
C LYS A 220 8.36 17.19 -5.23
N SER A 221 7.40 16.43 -4.74
CA SER A 221 6.25 15.93 -5.48
C SER A 221 4.94 16.03 -4.68
N ASP A 222 3.77 15.96 -5.27
CA ASP A 222 3.48 16.02 -6.71
C ASP A 222 3.11 17.46 -7.10
N PHE A 223 3.77 17.99 -8.12
CA PHE A 223 3.53 19.36 -8.62
C PHE A 223 2.84 19.38 -10.00
N SER A 224 2.01 18.37 -10.30
CA SER A 224 1.18 18.34 -11.50
C SER A 224 0.09 19.43 -11.49
N GLU A 225 -0.49 19.69 -12.67
CA GLU A 225 -1.64 20.59 -12.78
C GLU A 225 -2.87 20.10 -12.03
N VAL A 226 -3.02 18.77 -11.85
CA VAL A 226 -4.10 18.18 -11.02
C VAL A 226 -3.90 18.59 -9.57
N SER A 227 -2.70 18.39 -9.03
CA SER A 227 -2.36 18.79 -7.66
C SER A 227 -2.46 20.30 -7.46
N ARG A 228 -2.01 21.09 -8.45
CA ARG A 228 -2.16 22.55 -8.42
C ARG A 228 -3.62 22.97 -8.25
N LYS A 229 -4.51 22.48 -9.11
CA LYS A 229 -5.94 22.82 -9.07
C LYS A 229 -6.58 22.47 -7.75
N LYS A 230 -6.37 21.24 -7.26
CA LYS A 230 -6.90 20.79 -5.97
C LYS A 230 -6.32 21.56 -4.79
N PHE A 231 -5.05 21.92 -4.85
CA PHE A 231 -4.43 22.74 -3.81
C PHE A 231 -5.00 24.16 -3.79
N GLU A 232 -5.16 24.80 -4.95
CA GLU A 232 -5.80 26.12 -5.06
C GLU A 232 -7.24 26.12 -4.53
N GLU A 233 -8.01 25.05 -4.79
CA GLU A 233 -9.34 24.84 -4.21
C GLU A 233 -9.27 24.69 -2.68
N TYR A 234 -8.33 23.90 -2.20
CA TYR A 234 -8.13 23.66 -0.76
C TYR A 234 -7.80 24.95 0.01
N ILE A 235 -6.96 25.81 -0.53
CA ILE A 235 -6.59 27.10 0.11
C ILE A 235 -7.52 28.27 -0.25
N GLY A 236 -8.47 28.06 -1.18
CA GLY A 236 -9.45 29.08 -1.62
C GLY A 236 -8.84 30.25 -2.40
N LYS A 237 -7.66 30.10 -2.97
CA LYS A 237 -6.96 31.15 -3.76
C LYS A 237 -6.04 30.56 -4.82
N LYS A 238 -5.73 31.35 -5.84
CA LYS A 238 -4.76 30.98 -6.88
C LYS A 238 -3.32 31.12 -6.39
N VAL A 239 -2.45 30.20 -6.85
CA VAL A 239 -0.99 30.29 -6.68
C VAL A 239 -0.44 30.99 -7.92
N THR A 240 0.15 32.18 -7.72
CA THR A 240 0.58 33.05 -8.83
C THR A 240 1.77 32.46 -9.58
N ASN A 241 2.79 32.05 -8.84
CA ASN A 241 4.01 31.45 -9.39
C ASN A 241 4.11 29.99 -8.92
N TRP A 242 3.58 29.08 -9.74
CA TRP A 242 3.63 27.65 -9.46
C TRP A 242 4.89 27.01 -10.05
N PRO A 243 5.68 26.23 -9.29
CA PRO A 243 5.53 25.91 -7.86
C PRO A 243 6.26 26.88 -6.91
N ASP A 244 6.88 27.94 -7.41
CA ASP A 244 7.89 28.78 -6.74
C ASP A 244 7.35 29.47 -5.47
N ASP A 245 6.06 29.80 -5.44
CA ASP A 245 5.40 30.34 -4.23
C ASP A 245 5.34 29.32 -3.08
N ILE A 246 5.57 28.02 -3.36
CA ILE A 246 5.64 26.94 -2.37
C ILE A 246 7.11 26.57 -2.13
N PHE A 247 7.79 26.11 -3.20
CA PHE A 247 9.19 25.71 -3.19
C PHE A 247 9.91 26.20 -4.44
N SER A 248 11.08 26.79 -4.26
CA SER A 248 11.98 27.13 -5.36
C SER A 248 12.39 25.88 -6.17
N PRO A 249 12.88 26.05 -7.41
CA PRO A 249 13.29 24.93 -8.24
C PRO A 249 14.24 23.95 -7.52
N GLY A 250 13.87 22.67 -7.51
CA GLY A 250 14.63 21.60 -6.86
C GLY A 250 14.60 21.59 -5.33
N GLN A 251 13.98 22.59 -4.70
CA GLN A 251 13.78 22.59 -3.26
C GLN A 251 12.69 21.58 -2.88
N GLY A 252 12.94 20.78 -1.88
CA GLY A 252 11.99 19.77 -1.38
C GLY A 252 12.16 19.48 0.10
N SER A 253 12.99 20.27 0.78
CA SER A 253 13.17 20.20 2.23
C SER A 253 12.74 21.53 2.88
N LEU A 254 12.31 21.45 4.13
CA LEU A 254 11.98 22.62 4.93
C LEU A 254 13.27 23.24 5.47
N GLU A 255 13.41 24.53 5.28
CA GLU A 255 14.44 25.32 5.94
C GLU A 255 13.96 25.76 7.34
N ASN A 256 14.82 26.52 8.06
CA ASN A 256 14.53 26.98 9.43
C ASN A 256 13.22 27.79 9.57
N TYR A 257 12.72 28.33 8.47
CA TYR A 257 11.46 29.08 8.42
C TYR A 257 10.48 28.44 7.43
N VAL A 258 9.41 27.80 7.95
CA VAL A 258 8.33 27.23 7.14
C VAL A 258 7.30 28.32 6.87
N THR A 259 7.11 28.68 5.59
CA THR A 259 6.09 29.65 5.18
C THR A 259 4.68 29.11 5.40
N GLU A 260 3.68 30.00 5.43
CA GLU A 260 2.27 29.60 5.51
C GLU A 260 1.87 28.72 4.29
N MET A 261 2.36 29.07 3.10
CA MET A 261 2.10 28.31 1.87
C MET A 261 2.67 26.88 1.95
N GLN A 262 3.89 26.74 2.45
CA GLN A 262 4.51 25.43 2.66
C GLN A 262 3.74 24.57 3.67
N ARG A 263 3.29 25.18 4.78
CA ARG A 263 2.43 24.46 5.75
C ARG A 263 1.13 23.99 5.12
N SER A 264 0.47 24.87 4.38
CA SER A 264 -0.77 24.52 3.67
C SER A 264 -0.56 23.40 2.66
N TRP A 265 0.56 23.43 1.93
CA TRP A 265 0.93 22.37 0.99
C TRP A 265 1.15 21.02 1.67
N MET A 266 1.89 21.00 2.77
CA MET A 266 2.10 19.77 3.54
C MET A 266 0.79 19.19 4.09
N THR A 267 -0.09 20.06 4.63
CA THR A 267 -1.39 19.63 5.14
C THR A 267 -2.30 19.13 4.02
N PHE A 268 -2.28 19.77 2.86
CA PHE A 268 -2.98 19.31 1.66
C PHE A 268 -2.52 17.90 1.23
N ARG A 269 -1.20 17.68 1.11
CA ARG A 269 -0.66 16.37 0.76
C ARG A 269 -1.06 15.29 1.77
N ALA A 270 -0.95 15.59 3.06
CA ALA A 270 -1.39 14.69 4.12
C ALA A 270 -2.89 14.37 4.00
N LYS A 271 -3.73 15.38 3.67
CA LYS A 271 -5.15 15.18 3.43
C LYS A 271 -5.43 14.24 2.24
N MET A 272 -4.70 14.36 1.14
CA MET A 272 -4.90 13.45 -0.02
C MET A 272 -4.66 11.99 0.34
N ILE A 273 -3.61 11.70 1.11
CA ILE A 273 -3.35 10.34 1.59
C ILE A 273 -4.40 9.89 2.62
N HIS A 274 -4.78 10.77 3.55
CA HIS A 274 -5.83 10.47 4.53
C HIS A 274 -7.16 10.11 3.85
N ASP A 275 -7.62 10.96 2.92
CA ASP A 275 -8.87 10.75 2.21
C ASP A 275 -8.85 9.44 1.38
N PHE A 276 -7.70 9.12 0.78
CA PHE A 276 -7.52 7.84 0.11
C PHE A 276 -7.64 6.67 1.09
N MET A 277 -6.95 6.73 2.24
CA MET A 277 -6.97 5.65 3.23
C MET A 277 -8.37 5.42 3.82
N GLU A 278 -9.13 6.49 4.07
CA GLU A 278 -10.52 6.41 4.52
C GLU A 278 -11.38 5.67 3.46
N ARG A 279 -11.31 6.11 2.21
CA ARG A 279 -12.04 5.46 1.09
C ARG A 279 -11.60 4.02 0.86
N ALA A 280 -10.30 3.72 1.00
CA ALA A 280 -9.75 2.36 0.88
C ALA A 280 -10.29 1.44 1.98
N SER A 281 -10.32 1.94 3.23
CA SER A 281 -10.92 1.21 4.35
C SER A 281 -12.39 0.91 4.11
N ASP A 282 -13.17 1.91 3.72
CA ASP A 282 -14.58 1.76 3.44
C ASP A 282 -14.83 0.75 2.29
N ARG A 283 -14.05 0.83 1.22
CA ARG A 283 -14.17 -0.07 0.07
C ARG A 283 -13.86 -1.51 0.47
N VAL A 284 -12.78 -1.77 1.19
CA VAL A 284 -12.40 -3.11 1.66
C VAL A 284 -13.47 -3.68 2.60
N HIS A 285 -13.93 -2.92 3.59
CA HIS A 285 -14.96 -3.37 4.53
C HIS A 285 -16.36 -3.52 3.90
N SER A 286 -16.59 -2.97 2.71
CA SER A 286 -17.85 -3.19 1.99
C SER A 286 -17.91 -4.55 1.30
N VAL A 287 -16.77 -5.19 1.09
CA VAL A 287 -16.65 -6.51 0.44
C VAL A 287 -16.57 -7.63 1.47
N ASN A 288 -15.87 -7.40 2.60
CA ASN A 288 -15.57 -8.46 3.58
C ASN A 288 -15.63 -7.95 5.02
#